data_2de105977334b0fb3c4afe828e704f82
#
_entry.id   2de105977334b0fb3c4afe828e704f82
#
_cell.length_a   1.000
_cell.length_b   1.000
_cell.length_c   1.000
_cell.angle_alpha   90.00
_cell.angle_beta   90.00
_cell.angle_gamma   90.00
#
_symmetry.space_group_name_H-M   'P 1'
#
loop_
_entity.id
_entity.type
_entity.pdbx_description
1 polymer ?
#
loop_
_entity_poly.entity_id
_entity_poly.type
_entity_poly.pdbx_seq_one_letter_code
_entity_poly.pdbx_strand_id
1 'polypeptide(L)'
;TLSQIKVIAVGDSDELEVGEQVVAIGNALGYGQSVTTGIVSALDRTLTNESGTTSIYIQTDAAINPGNSGGALLNLDGELVGINTAKLSDTDVEGMGYAIPISDVTELISQLMTQDTQLNQTSSNTTQQSGFSAPGQRWNWPAI
;
A
#
# COMPACT_ATOMS: atom_id res chain seq x y z
N THR A 1 -19.23 -1.99 -14.41
CA THR A 1 -20.26 -1.80 -13.36
C THR A 1 -19.66 -2.22 -12.03
N LEU A 2 -19.82 -1.42 -10.96
CA LEU A 2 -19.28 -1.66 -9.59
C LEU A 2 -19.71 -3.02 -9.00
N SER A 3 -20.77 -3.62 -9.53
CA SER A 3 -21.28 -4.93 -9.10
C SER A 3 -20.37 -6.14 -9.43
N GLN A 4 -19.28 -5.95 -10.16
CA GLN A 4 -18.31 -7.00 -10.51
C GLN A 4 -17.02 -6.94 -9.69
N ILE A 5 -16.87 -5.91 -8.84
CA ILE A 5 -15.72 -5.79 -7.96
C ILE A 5 -15.92 -6.71 -6.76
N LYS A 6 -15.00 -7.68 -6.61
CA LYS A 6 -14.93 -8.49 -5.40
C LYS A 6 -14.03 -7.77 -4.39
N VAL A 7 -14.56 -7.53 -3.21
CA VAL A 7 -13.79 -7.00 -2.09
C VAL A 7 -13.00 -8.15 -1.49
N ILE A 8 -11.69 -7.93 -1.29
CA ILE A 8 -10.82 -8.89 -0.63
C ILE A 8 -11.12 -8.93 0.87
N ALA A 9 -11.05 -10.11 1.48
CA ALA A 9 -11.09 -10.22 2.92
C ALA A 9 -9.78 -9.67 3.52
N VAL A 10 -9.91 -8.93 4.60
CA VAL A 10 -8.75 -8.50 5.41
C VAL A 10 -8.50 -9.57 6.45
N GLY A 11 -7.30 -10.16 6.42
CA GLY A 11 -6.84 -11.14 7.40
C GLY A 11 -6.22 -10.47 8.63
N ASP A 12 -5.58 -11.27 9.45
CA ASP A 12 -4.85 -10.85 10.63
C ASP A 12 -3.36 -11.13 10.43
N SER A 13 -2.53 -10.09 10.36
CA SER A 13 -1.09 -10.26 10.21
C SER A 13 -0.39 -10.72 11.49
N ASP A 14 -1.05 -10.59 12.65
CA ASP A 14 -0.50 -11.01 13.95
C ASP A 14 -0.59 -12.54 14.13
N GLU A 15 -1.44 -13.20 13.32
CA GLU A 15 -1.56 -14.68 13.32
C GLU A 15 -0.58 -15.36 12.34
N LEU A 16 0.19 -14.61 11.55
CA LEU A 16 1.15 -15.17 10.60
C LEU A 16 2.29 -15.92 11.32
N GLU A 17 2.72 -17.01 10.72
CA GLU A 17 3.85 -17.81 11.19
C GLU A 17 5.02 -17.79 10.20
N VAL A 18 6.26 -17.82 10.70
CA VAL A 18 7.46 -17.97 9.86
C VAL A 18 7.40 -19.33 9.14
N GLY A 19 7.61 -19.30 7.82
CA GLY A 19 7.47 -20.47 6.94
C GLY A 19 6.11 -20.58 6.27
N GLU A 20 5.12 -19.76 6.64
CA GLU A 20 3.81 -19.71 6.00
C GLU A 20 3.93 -19.18 4.58
N GLN A 21 3.19 -19.80 3.63
CA GLN A 21 3.19 -19.38 2.24
C GLN A 21 2.41 -18.09 2.05
N VAL A 22 2.98 -17.20 1.24
CA VAL A 22 2.37 -15.91 0.88
C VAL A 22 2.44 -15.66 -0.62
N VAL A 23 1.51 -14.85 -1.11
CA VAL A 23 1.39 -14.43 -2.50
C VAL A 23 1.42 -12.91 -2.56
N ALA A 24 2.40 -12.35 -3.28
CA ALA A 24 2.48 -10.92 -3.53
C ALA A 24 1.87 -10.61 -4.91
N ILE A 25 0.92 -9.67 -4.92
CA ILE A 25 0.22 -9.22 -6.14
C ILE A 25 0.45 -7.73 -6.34
N GLY A 26 0.71 -7.34 -7.58
CA GLY A 26 0.81 -5.93 -7.95
C GLY A 26 0.69 -5.72 -9.45
N ASN A 27 0.85 -4.48 -9.89
CA ASN A 27 0.85 -4.11 -11.31
C ASN A 27 2.22 -3.56 -11.68
N ALA A 28 3.12 -4.45 -12.08
CA ALA A 28 4.49 -4.11 -12.42
C ALA A 28 4.55 -3.14 -13.60
N LEU A 29 4.88 -1.87 -13.34
CA LEU A 29 5.16 -0.84 -14.35
C LEU A 29 4.02 -0.61 -15.38
N GLY A 30 2.78 -0.96 -15.04
CA GLY A 30 1.66 -0.84 -15.97
C GLY A 30 1.62 -1.90 -17.09
N TYR A 31 2.53 -2.88 -17.05
CA TYR A 31 2.57 -4.00 -18.01
C TYR A 31 1.59 -5.14 -17.68
N GLY A 32 0.74 -4.95 -16.68
CA GLY A 32 -0.25 -5.94 -16.25
C GLY A 32 0.02 -6.49 -14.84
N GLN A 33 -0.90 -7.32 -14.36
CA GLN A 33 -0.80 -7.96 -13.06
C GLN A 33 0.45 -8.84 -12.97
N SER A 34 1.22 -8.65 -11.90
CA SER A 34 2.35 -9.46 -11.52
C SER A 34 2.01 -10.21 -10.24
N VAL A 35 2.28 -11.50 -10.22
CA VAL A 35 2.07 -12.38 -9.07
C VAL A 35 3.36 -13.09 -8.77
N THR A 36 3.83 -12.99 -7.54
CA THR A 36 4.98 -13.74 -7.03
C THR A 36 4.58 -14.50 -5.78
N THR A 37 5.25 -15.59 -5.46
CA THR A 37 4.98 -16.39 -4.26
C THR A 37 6.26 -16.65 -3.51
N GLY A 38 6.15 -16.82 -2.21
CA GLY A 38 7.23 -17.14 -1.30
C GLY A 38 6.66 -17.53 0.06
N ILE A 39 7.49 -17.37 1.09
CA ILE A 39 7.11 -17.64 2.48
C ILE A 39 7.35 -16.39 3.34
N VAL A 40 6.75 -16.35 4.50
CA VAL A 40 7.14 -15.45 5.60
C VAL A 40 8.52 -15.88 6.07
N SER A 41 9.54 -15.07 5.82
CA SER A 41 10.92 -15.34 6.20
C SER A 41 11.23 -14.86 7.61
N ALA A 42 10.60 -13.78 8.05
CA ALA A 42 10.67 -13.26 9.41
C ALA A 42 9.47 -12.36 9.70
N LEU A 43 9.10 -12.29 10.97
CA LEU A 43 8.14 -11.33 11.51
C LEU A 43 8.90 -10.29 12.35
N ASP A 44 8.23 -9.17 12.67
CA ASP A 44 8.75 -8.11 13.55
C ASP A 44 10.11 -7.52 13.13
N ARG A 45 10.36 -7.48 11.80
CA ARG A 45 11.58 -6.84 11.29
C ARG A 45 11.50 -5.33 11.49
N THR A 46 12.25 -4.86 12.48
CA THR A 46 12.36 -3.44 12.80
C THR A 46 13.37 -2.78 11.87
N LEU A 47 12.89 -1.85 11.04
CA LEU A 47 13.74 -1.06 10.14
C LEU A 47 13.55 0.43 10.43
N THR A 48 14.67 1.15 10.44
CA THR A 48 14.67 2.61 10.64
C THR A 48 14.97 3.27 9.31
N ASN A 49 14.08 4.17 8.88
CA ASN A 49 14.28 4.94 7.65
C ASN A 49 15.28 6.11 7.86
N GLU A 50 15.66 6.78 6.77
CA GLU A 50 16.59 7.92 6.80
C GLU A 50 16.11 9.09 7.69
N SER A 51 14.81 9.23 7.90
CA SER A 51 14.22 10.25 8.79
C SER A 51 14.23 9.85 10.27
N GLY A 52 14.78 8.67 10.61
CA GLY A 52 14.84 8.15 11.98
C GLY A 52 13.55 7.51 12.47
N THR A 53 12.55 7.34 11.60
CA THR A 53 11.31 6.65 11.96
C THR A 53 11.53 5.14 11.87
N THR A 54 11.18 4.45 12.94
CA THR A 54 11.27 3.00 13.04
C THR A 54 9.89 2.38 12.81
N SER A 55 9.83 1.39 11.93
CA SER A 55 8.60 0.63 11.63
C SER A 55 8.88 -0.86 11.62
N ILE A 56 7.84 -1.64 11.86
CA ILE A 56 7.87 -3.10 11.85
C ILE A 56 7.38 -3.60 10.49
N TYR A 57 8.00 -4.67 10.00
CA TYR A 57 7.71 -5.25 8.68
C TYR A 57 7.66 -6.78 8.74
N ILE A 58 6.82 -7.35 7.87
CA ILE A 58 6.89 -8.77 7.49
C ILE A 58 8.00 -8.90 6.45
N GLN A 59 8.94 -9.82 6.66
CA GLN A 59 9.94 -10.19 5.66
C GLN A 59 9.47 -11.43 4.89
N THR A 60 9.62 -11.42 3.56
CA THR A 60 9.30 -12.54 2.68
C THR A 60 10.37 -12.72 1.63
N ASP A 61 10.54 -13.93 1.11
CA ASP A 61 11.36 -14.24 -0.05
C ASP A 61 10.57 -14.17 -1.37
N ALA A 62 9.25 -13.90 -1.31
CA ALA A 62 8.48 -13.52 -2.49
C ALA A 62 9.13 -12.29 -3.14
N ALA A 63 9.31 -12.29 -4.46
CA ALA A 63 9.95 -11.18 -5.16
C ALA A 63 9.11 -9.90 -5.03
N ILE A 64 9.61 -8.94 -4.25
CA ILE A 64 9.05 -7.59 -4.11
C ILE A 64 9.92 -6.62 -4.92
N ASN A 65 9.31 -5.95 -5.87
CA ASN A 65 9.96 -5.05 -6.82
C ASN A 65 9.16 -3.74 -6.95
N PRO A 66 9.72 -2.68 -7.53
CA PRO A 66 9.01 -1.41 -7.74
C PRO A 66 7.64 -1.54 -8.43
N GLY A 67 7.40 -2.65 -9.13
CA GLY A 67 6.11 -2.88 -9.81
C GLY A 67 5.02 -3.49 -8.95
N ASN A 68 5.32 -4.15 -7.83
CA ASN A 68 4.30 -4.67 -6.91
C ASN A 68 4.28 -3.94 -5.56
N SER A 69 5.13 -2.94 -5.37
CA SER A 69 5.07 -2.05 -4.20
C SER A 69 3.74 -1.30 -4.14
N GLY A 70 3.13 -1.24 -2.97
CA GLY A 70 1.76 -0.76 -2.76
C GLY A 70 0.67 -1.80 -3.09
N GLY A 71 1.05 -2.95 -3.63
CA GLY A 71 0.16 -4.09 -3.86
C GLY A 71 -0.04 -4.94 -2.63
N ALA A 72 -0.84 -6.00 -2.78
CA ALA A 72 -1.25 -6.88 -1.70
C ALA A 72 -0.24 -7.99 -1.44
N LEU A 73 -0.02 -8.31 -0.15
CA LEU A 73 0.51 -9.58 0.31
C LEU A 73 -0.66 -10.39 0.87
N LEU A 74 -0.85 -11.60 0.36
CA LEU A 74 -1.97 -12.48 0.72
C LEU A 74 -1.46 -13.77 1.37
N ASN A 75 -2.25 -14.34 2.28
CA ASN A 75 -2.10 -15.72 2.71
C ASN A 75 -2.72 -16.69 1.69
N LEU A 76 -2.65 -18.00 1.93
CA LEU A 76 -3.23 -19.01 1.04
C LEU A 76 -4.77 -19.06 1.06
N ASP A 77 -5.41 -18.50 2.05
CA ASP A 77 -6.87 -18.34 2.12
C ASP A 77 -7.36 -17.18 1.26
N GLY A 78 -6.43 -16.40 0.68
CA GLY A 78 -6.71 -15.25 -0.17
C GLY A 78 -7.06 -13.99 0.62
N GLU A 79 -6.65 -13.91 1.87
CA GLU A 79 -6.86 -12.76 2.74
C GLU A 79 -5.66 -11.82 2.68
N LEU A 80 -5.93 -10.52 2.78
CA LEU A 80 -4.91 -9.48 2.81
C LEU A 80 -4.21 -9.48 4.17
N VAL A 81 -2.91 -9.80 4.19
CA VAL A 81 -2.09 -9.84 5.42
C VAL A 81 -1.01 -8.77 5.44
N GLY A 82 -0.74 -8.10 4.31
CA GLY A 82 0.24 -7.03 4.26
C GLY A 82 0.16 -6.19 2.99
N ILE A 83 0.87 -5.07 3.00
CA ILE A 83 1.04 -4.16 1.86
C ILE A 83 2.50 -4.21 1.45
N ASN A 84 2.78 -4.66 0.21
CA ASN A 84 4.14 -4.80 -0.31
C ASN A 84 4.88 -3.45 -0.34
N THR A 85 6.17 -3.43 0.04
CA THR A 85 7.00 -2.23 -0.05
C THR A 85 8.38 -2.56 -0.64
N ALA A 86 8.70 -1.97 -1.79
CA ALA A 86 10.00 -2.10 -2.44
C ALA A 86 11.02 -1.07 -1.93
N LYS A 87 10.59 -0.08 -1.15
CA LYS A 87 11.42 1.06 -0.74
C LYS A 87 12.49 0.72 0.31
N LEU A 88 12.46 -0.49 0.85
CA LEU A 88 13.37 -0.95 1.90
C LEU A 88 14.46 -1.89 1.36
N SER A 89 14.43 -2.20 0.09
CA SER A 89 15.45 -3.02 -0.58
C SER A 89 16.68 -2.19 -1.00
N ASP A 90 17.11 -1.26 -0.16
CA ASP A 90 18.35 -0.48 -0.34
C ASP A 90 19.63 -1.33 -0.15
N THR A 91 19.45 -2.61 0.15
CA THR A 91 20.53 -3.59 0.09
C THR A 91 20.25 -4.51 -1.10
N ASP A 92 21.17 -4.59 -2.04
CA ASP A 92 21.21 -5.55 -3.16
C ASP A 92 21.22 -7.03 -2.70
N VAL A 93 20.39 -7.37 -1.71
CA VAL A 93 20.27 -8.72 -1.18
C VAL A 93 19.05 -9.37 -1.81
N GLU A 94 19.29 -10.25 -2.78
CA GLU A 94 18.24 -11.07 -3.37
C GLU A 94 17.52 -11.90 -2.31
N GLY A 95 16.20 -12.03 -2.45
CA GLY A 95 15.39 -12.86 -1.54
C GLY A 95 14.95 -12.16 -0.25
N MET A 96 15.08 -10.83 -0.16
CA MET A 96 14.56 -10.05 0.98
C MET A 96 13.54 -9.03 0.48
N GLY A 97 12.27 -9.41 0.53
CA GLY A 97 11.13 -8.52 0.34
C GLY A 97 10.51 -8.12 1.66
N TYR A 98 9.83 -6.99 1.70
CA TYR A 98 9.16 -6.48 2.90
C TYR A 98 7.72 -6.10 2.61
N ALA A 99 6.86 -6.28 3.62
CA ALA A 99 5.49 -5.79 3.60
C ALA A 99 5.13 -5.15 4.94
N ILE A 100 4.27 -4.13 4.89
CA ILE A 100 3.70 -3.50 6.07
C ILE A 100 2.60 -4.43 6.59
N PRO A 101 2.61 -4.85 7.87
CA PRO A 101 1.55 -5.68 8.44
C PRO A 101 0.20 -5.00 8.31
N ILE A 102 -0.84 -5.76 7.92
CA ILE A 102 -2.17 -5.16 7.72
C ILE A 102 -2.81 -4.74 9.04
N SER A 103 -2.55 -5.47 10.13
CA SER A 103 -3.09 -5.18 11.45
C SER A 103 -2.66 -3.79 11.95
N ASP A 104 -1.41 -3.38 11.66
CA ASP A 104 -0.87 -2.07 12.04
C ASP A 104 -1.57 -0.88 11.36
N VAL A 105 -2.18 -1.09 10.19
CA VAL A 105 -2.76 0.00 9.38
C VAL A 105 -4.29 -0.06 9.29
N THR A 106 -4.91 -1.09 9.81
CA THR A 106 -6.37 -1.27 9.73
C THR A 106 -7.14 -0.12 10.38
N GLU A 107 -6.70 0.35 11.55
CA GLU A 107 -7.32 1.49 12.22
C GLU A 107 -7.15 2.78 11.41
N LEU A 108 -5.96 3.03 10.88
CA LEU A 108 -5.69 4.18 10.02
C LEU A 108 -6.56 4.17 8.76
N ILE A 109 -6.70 3.03 8.10
CA ILE A 109 -7.58 2.86 6.93
C ILE A 109 -9.01 3.22 7.30
N SER A 110 -9.52 2.71 8.41
CA SER A 110 -10.88 3.00 8.90
C SER A 110 -11.09 4.48 9.18
N GLN A 111 -10.12 5.15 9.79
CA GLN A 111 -10.15 6.59 10.04
C GLN A 111 -10.18 7.39 8.73
N LEU A 112 -9.33 7.05 7.76
CA LEU A 112 -9.26 7.72 6.46
C LEU A 112 -10.58 7.55 5.68
N MET A 113 -11.17 6.37 5.68
CA MET A 113 -12.47 6.13 5.05
C MET A 113 -13.59 6.99 5.67
N THR A 114 -13.54 7.22 6.98
CA THR A 114 -14.52 8.08 7.67
C THR A 114 -14.32 9.55 7.34
N GLN A 115 -13.08 10.01 7.21
CA GLN A 115 -12.74 11.40 6.86
C GLN A 115 -13.13 11.75 5.42
N ASP A 116 -12.98 10.86 4.47
CA ASP A 116 -13.36 11.10 3.07
C ASP A 116 -14.87 11.30 2.92
N THR A 117 -15.67 10.63 3.74
CA THR A 117 -17.13 10.86 3.82
C THR A 117 -17.47 12.27 4.31
N GLN A 118 -16.66 12.86 5.18
CA GLN A 118 -16.85 14.23 5.69
C GLN A 118 -16.48 15.29 4.63
N LEU A 119 -15.41 15.09 3.86
CA LEU A 119 -14.98 16.00 2.80
C LEU A 119 -16.02 16.11 1.68
N ASN A 120 -16.67 15.01 1.31
CA ASN A 120 -17.72 14.99 0.31
C ASN A 120 -18.99 15.72 0.77
N GLN A 121 -19.30 15.76 2.08
CA GLN A 121 -20.43 16.51 2.62
C GLN A 121 -20.16 18.02 2.67
N THR A 122 -18.90 18.44 2.88
CA THR A 122 -18.55 19.87 2.91
C THR A 122 -18.55 20.48 1.52
N SER A 123 -18.20 19.72 0.48
CA SER A 123 -18.20 20.19 -0.92
C SER A 123 -19.60 20.40 -1.49
N SER A 124 -20.63 19.73 -0.98
CA SER A 124 -22.02 19.90 -1.43
C SER A 124 -22.74 21.14 -0.84
N ASN A 125 -22.17 21.77 0.19
CA ASN A 125 -22.77 22.94 0.85
C ASN A 125 -22.17 24.29 0.43
N THR A 126 -21.16 24.33 -0.47
CA THR A 126 -20.48 25.58 -0.84
C THR A 126 -20.80 26.06 -2.26
N THR A 127 -21.97 25.71 -2.82
CA THR A 127 -22.41 26.25 -4.10
C THR A 127 -23.46 27.32 -3.91
N GLN A 128 -23.18 28.33 -3.09
CA GLN A 128 -23.77 29.69 -3.18
C GLN A 128 -22.88 30.69 -2.43
N GLN A 129 -22.00 31.37 -3.13
CA GLN A 129 -21.76 32.82 -3.16
C GLN A 129 -20.34 33.18 -3.58
N SER A 130 -20.36 34.18 -4.45
CA SER A 130 -19.30 35.14 -4.78
C SER A 130 -18.22 34.72 -5.79
N GLY A 131 -18.37 35.31 -6.96
CA GLY A 131 -17.32 35.43 -7.96
C GLY A 131 -16.08 36.13 -7.40
N PHE A 132 -14.94 35.49 -7.63
CA PHE A 132 -13.65 36.13 -7.49
C PHE A 132 -12.84 35.83 -8.77
N SER A 133 -12.60 36.89 -9.53
CA SER A 133 -11.68 36.86 -10.66
C SER A 133 -10.25 36.74 -10.14
N ALA A 134 -9.56 35.68 -10.46
CA ALA A 134 -8.12 35.54 -10.25
C ALA A 134 -7.36 35.95 -11.53
N PRO A 135 -6.29 36.79 -11.42
CA PRO A 135 -5.42 37.08 -12.55
C PRO A 135 -4.52 35.89 -12.86
N GLY A 136 -4.36 35.62 -14.18
CA GLY A 136 -3.59 34.50 -14.66
C GLY A 136 -2.13 34.48 -14.24
N GLN A 137 -1.68 33.34 -13.73
CA GLN A 137 -0.27 32.98 -13.72
C GLN A 137 -0.04 31.73 -14.57
N ARG A 138 0.66 31.93 -15.68
CA ARG A 138 1.16 30.89 -16.57
C ARG A 138 2.36 30.21 -15.90
N TRP A 139 2.27 28.95 -15.56
CA TRP A 139 3.42 28.14 -15.20
C TRP A 139 4.12 27.66 -16.48
N ASN A 140 5.37 28.09 -16.65
CA ASN A 140 6.24 27.67 -17.75
C ASN A 140 7.13 26.53 -17.23
N TRP A 141 6.97 25.31 -17.76
CA TRP A 141 7.88 24.21 -17.54
C TRP A 141 8.94 24.20 -18.63
N PRO A 142 10.25 24.11 -18.31
CA PRO A 142 11.25 23.89 -19.34
C PRO A 142 11.18 22.44 -19.83
N ALA A 143 11.15 22.29 -21.17
CA ALA A 143 11.29 21.00 -21.84
C ALA A 143 12.74 20.49 -21.68
N ILE A 144 12.88 19.21 -21.33
CA ILE A 144 14.09 18.40 -21.53
C ILE A 144 13.71 17.23 -22.43
#